data_5fcbd1ecc1875f44c472ebd502e0781a
#
_entry.id   5fcbd1ecc1875f44c472ebd502e0781a
#
_cell.length_a   1.000
_cell.length_b   1.000
_cell.length_c   1.000
_cell.angle_alpha   90.00
_cell.angle_beta   90.00
_cell.angle_gamma   90.00
#
_symmetry.space_group_name_H-M   'P 1'
#
loop_
_entity.id
_entity.type
_entity.pdbx_description
1 polymer ?
#
loop_
_entity_poly.entity_id
_entity_poly.type
_entity_poly.pdbx_seq_one_letter_code
_entity_poly.pdbx_strand_id
1 'polypeptide(L)'
;MSEFLHLHAQPYWHSNAYIVGTREALSTLRVAIGAALSGGHGAMSAFAQDGEGYTLHVLCVDGDASVQHTLPYTDECAVDQRENAVWPHTLVKPKESKT
;
A
#
# COMPACT_ATOMS: atom_id res chain seq x y z
N MET A 1 2.73 17.45 18.21
CA MET A 1 2.76 16.14 18.04
C MET A 1 2.39 15.80 16.68
N SER A 2 2.94 14.91 16.15
CA SER A 2 2.76 14.63 14.82
C SER A 2 1.93 13.45 14.56
N GLU A 3 1.23 13.46 13.47
CA GLU A 3 0.54 12.28 13.03
C GLU A 3 1.56 11.35 12.49
N PHE A 4 1.34 10.08 12.62
CA PHE A 4 2.20 9.11 11.97
C PHE A 4 1.39 7.90 11.54
N LEU A 5 1.90 7.20 10.57
CA LEU A 5 1.31 5.94 10.09
C LEU A 5 2.45 4.99 9.78
N HIS A 6 2.46 3.87 10.46
CA HIS A 6 3.47 2.85 10.23
C HIS A 6 2.81 1.61 9.66
N LEU A 7 3.38 1.08 8.61
CA LEU A 7 2.89 -0.12 7.95
C LEU A 7 3.94 -1.20 8.12
N HIS A 8 3.58 -2.23 8.82
CA HIS A 8 4.49 -3.34 9.08
C HIS A 8 4.02 -4.54 8.28
N ALA A 9 4.64 -4.74 7.13
CA ALA A 9 4.28 -5.85 6.26
C ALA A 9 4.80 -7.15 6.84
N GLN A 10 4.29 -8.25 6.36
CA GLN A 10 4.75 -9.55 6.77
C GLN A 10 6.20 -9.72 6.33
N PRO A 11 7.13 -10.01 7.21
CA PRO A 11 8.51 -10.23 6.78
C PRO A 11 8.66 -11.52 5.99
N TYR A 12 7.87 -12.55 6.34
CA TYR A 12 7.87 -13.78 5.57
C TYR A 12 6.46 -14.33 5.64
N TRP A 13 6.19 -15.41 4.91
CA TRP A 13 4.83 -15.89 4.77
C TRP A 13 4.30 -16.35 6.14
N HIS A 14 3.00 -16.13 6.31
CA HIS A 14 2.29 -16.49 7.53
C HIS A 14 2.67 -15.64 8.74
N SER A 15 3.38 -14.54 8.55
CA SER A 15 3.66 -13.62 9.63
C SER A 15 2.50 -12.66 9.77
N ASN A 16 2.42 -12.01 10.90
CA ASN A 16 1.40 -10.99 11.11
C ASN A 16 1.83 -9.68 10.48
N ALA A 17 0.87 -8.89 10.10
CA ALA A 17 1.11 -7.55 9.58
C ALA A 17 0.36 -6.58 10.48
N TYR A 18 0.84 -5.36 10.57
CA TYR A 18 0.25 -4.38 11.46
C TYR A 18 0.16 -3.02 10.79
N ILE A 19 -0.91 -2.29 11.08
CA ILE A 19 -1.01 -0.89 10.72
C ILE A 19 -1.16 -0.15 12.03
N VAL A 20 -0.26 0.78 12.30
CA VAL A 20 -0.28 1.54 13.54
C VAL A 20 -0.27 3.01 13.17
N GLY A 21 -1.19 3.79 13.66
CA GLY A 21 -1.20 5.21 13.36
C GLY A 21 -2.04 6.00 14.32
N THR A 22 -1.92 7.31 14.24
CA THR A 22 -2.75 8.19 15.05
C THR A 22 -4.16 8.16 14.47
N ARG A 23 -5.11 8.66 15.24
CA ARG A 23 -6.49 8.70 14.80
C ARG A 23 -6.61 9.49 13.50
N GLU A 24 -5.89 10.61 13.42
CA GLU A 24 -5.95 11.42 12.21
C GLU A 24 -5.37 10.70 11.01
N ALA A 25 -4.27 10.03 11.20
CA ALA A 25 -3.65 9.30 10.10
C ALA A 25 -4.53 8.14 9.65
N LEU A 26 -5.14 7.44 10.59
CA LEU A 26 -6.04 6.35 10.24
C LEU A 26 -7.31 6.86 9.56
N SER A 27 -7.77 8.05 9.92
CA SER A 27 -8.92 8.64 9.26
C SER A 27 -8.59 9.00 7.83
N THR A 28 -7.40 9.50 7.59
CA THR A 28 -6.95 9.81 6.23
C THR A 28 -6.82 8.52 5.42
N LEU A 29 -6.33 7.45 6.05
CA LEU A 29 -6.23 6.17 5.39
C LEU A 29 -7.61 5.67 4.98
N ARG A 30 -8.59 5.87 5.82
CA ARG A 30 -9.95 5.45 5.50
C ARG A 30 -10.46 6.15 4.23
N VAL A 31 -10.13 7.44 4.09
CA VAL A 31 -10.54 8.18 2.91
C VAL A 31 -9.83 7.64 1.67
N ALA A 32 -8.54 7.31 1.80
CA ALA A 32 -7.78 6.76 0.69
C ALA A 32 -8.34 5.41 0.27
N ILE A 33 -8.78 4.59 1.23
CA ILE A 33 -9.40 3.30 0.91
C ILE A 33 -10.71 3.55 0.17
N GLY A 34 -11.48 4.53 0.60
CA GLY A 34 -12.73 4.86 -0.08
C GLY A 34 -12.49 5.29 -1.53
N ALA A 35 -11.45 6.07 -1.75
CA ALA A 35 -11.10 6.49 -3.09
C ALA A 35 -10.71 5.28 -3.95
N ALA A 36 -9.98 4.33 -3.37
CA ALA A 36 -9.58 3.14 -4.11
C ALA A 36 -10.80 2.30 -4.46
N LEU A 37 -11.75 2.20 -3.55
CA LEU A 37 -12.96 1.41 -3.81
C LEU A 37 -13.82 2.06 -4.89
N SER A 38 -13.81 3.37 -4.99
CA SER A 38 -14.61 4.04 -5.98
C SER A 38 -13.94 4.12 -7.32
N GLY A 39 -12.66 4.36 -7.36
CA GLY A 39 -11.96 4.62 -8.61
C GLY A 39 -10.76 3.76 -8.88
N GLY A 40 -10.48 2.80 -8.02
CA GLY A 40 -9.37 1.86 -8.23
C GLY A 40 -8.07 2.28 -7.57
N HIS A 41 -7.91 3.53 -7.18
CA HIS A 41 -6.67 4.00 -6.62
C HIS A 41 -6.93 5.18 -5.68
N GLY A 42 -6.36 5.11 -4.50
CA GLY A 42 -6.35 6.22 -3.57
C GLY A 42 -4.93 6.44 -3.10
N ALA A 43 -4.64 7.60 -2.59
CA ALA A 43 -3.31 7.90 -2.10
C ALA A 43 -3.38 8.88 -0.96
N MET A 44 -2.39 8.86 -0.10
CA MET A 44 -2.30 9.81 1.00
C MET A 44 -0.85 10.07 1.31
N SER A 45 -0.57 11.25 1.84
CA SER A 45 0.73 11.54 2.39
C SER A 45 0.76 11.03 3.81
N ALA A 46 1.79 10.35 4.18
CA ALA A 46 1.93 9.80 5.51
C ALA A 46 3.32 10.07 6.05
N PHE A 47 3.50 9.94 7.35
CA PHE A 47 4.77 10.18 7.96
C PHE A 47 5.09 9.07 8.95
N ALA A 48 6.34 8.69 9.02
CA ALA A 48 6.78 7.80 10.08
C ALA A 48 7.07 8.65 11.31
N GLN A 49 7.19 8.02 12.44
CA GLN A 49 7.36 8.75 13.68
C GLN A 49 8.70 9.45 13.76
N ASP A 50 9.65 9.10 12.91
CA ASP A 50 10.93 9.77 12.86
C ASP A 50 10.87 11.04 11.99
N GLY A 51 9.71 11.36 11.46
CA GLY A 51 9.54 12.58 10.66
C GLY A 51 9.67 12.41 9.18
N GLU A 52 10.00 11.20 8.72
CA GLU A 52 10.16 10.98 7.29
C GLU A 52 8.81 10.77 6.63
N GLY A 53 8.61 11.45 5.52
CA GLY A 53 7.34 11.37 4.80
C GLY A 53 7.38 10.38 3.67
N TYR A 54 6.23 9.85 3.34
CA TYR A 54 6.09 8.95 2.19
C TYR A 54 4.66 9.02 1.66
N THR A 55 4.46 8.53 0.47
CA THR A 55 3.12 8.44 -0.10
C THR A 55 2.64 7.01 0.01
N LEU A 56 1.47 6.82 0.57
CA LEU A 56 0.87 5.50 0.64
C LEU A 56 -0.17 5.41 -0.46
N HIS A 57 -0.08 4.39 -1.27
CA HIS A 57 -1.04 4.14 -2.33
C HIS A 57 -1.92 2.97 -1.94
N VAL A 58 -3.22 3.10 -2.16
CA VAL A 58 -4.18 2.03 -1.92
C VAL A 58 -4.75 1.66 -3.27
N LEU A 59 -4.67 0.40 -3.61
CA LEU A 59 -5.08 -0.07 -4.93
C LEU A 59 -6.17 -1.10 -4.78
N CYS A 60 -7.24 -0.95 -5.54
CA CYS A 60 -8.33 -1.90 -5.55
C CYS A 60 -8.28 -2.63 -6.88
N VAL A 61 -8.16 -3.93 -6.84
CA VAL A 61 -8.05 -4.72 -8.05
C VAL A 61 -9.16 -5.76 -8.11
N ASP A 62 -9.41 -6.30 -9.27
CA ASP A 62 -10.39 -7.35 -9.43
C ASP A 62 -9.82 -8.61 -8.87
N GLY A 63 -10.60 -9.49 -8.42
CA GLY A 63 -10.12 -10.75 -7.89
C GLY A 63 -9.94 -11.82 -8.95
N ASP A 64 -9.43 -11.45 -10.12
CA ASP A 64 -9.26 -12.39 -11.21
C ASP A 64 -8.11 -13.34 -10.90
N ALA A 65 -8.40 -14.59 -10.73
CA ALA A 65 -7.41 -15.58 -10.34
C ALA A 65 -6.35 -15.82 -11.41
N SER A 66 -6.60 -15.39 -12.63
CA SER A 66 -5.61 -15.58 -13.67
C SER A 66 -4.51 -14.54 -13.59
N VAL A 67 -4.67 -13.49 -12.78
CA VAL A 67 -3.67 -12.45 -12.64
C VAL A 67 -2.86 -12.74 -11.39
N GLN A 68 -1.56 -12.77 -11.51
CA GLN A 68 -0.68 -13.03 -10.38
C GLN A 68 -0.09 -11.72 -9.91
N HIS A 69 -0.29 -11.40 -8.65
CA HIS A 69 0.30 -10.22 -8.05
C HIS A 69 1.53 -10.62 -7.25
N THR A 70 2.49 -9.71 -7.11
CA THR A 70 3.67 -10.00 -6.32
C THR A 70 3.26 -10.21 -4.87
N LEU A 71 3.97 -11.08 -4.19
CA LEU A 71 3.67 -11.37 -2.80
C LEU A 71 4.25 -10.27 -1.91
N PRO A 72 3.62 -10.00 -0.79
CA PRO A 72 3.95 -8.83 0.03
C PRO A 72 5.05 -9.05 1.06
N TYR A 73 5.77 -10.15 0.98
CA TYR A 73 6.74 -10.49 2.01
C TYR A 73 8.01 -9.70 1.80
N THR A 74 8.63 -9.27 2.87
CA THR A 74 9.82 -8.45 2.80
C THR A 74 11.10 -9.23 3.09
N ASP A 75 10.97 -10.43 3.69
CA ASP A 75 12.13 -11.26 3.96
C ASP A 75 12.56 -11.90 2.66
N GLU A 76 13.84 -11.83 2.36
CA GLU A 76 14.34 -12.37 1.13
C GLU A 76 14.00 -13.82 0.97
N CYS A 77 13.97 -14.59 2.01
CA CYS A 77 13.65 -16.00 1.93
C CYS A 77 12.21 -16.25 1.59
N ALA A 78 11.35 -15.28 1.81
CA ALA A 78 9.94 -15.47 1.58
C ALA A 78 9.44 -14.82 0.30
N VAL A 79 10.30 -14.13 -0.42
CA VAL A 79 9.87 -13.44 -1.62
C VAL A 79 9.74 -14.43 -2.76
N ASP A 80 8.56 -14.50 -3.35
CA ASP A 80 8.32 -15.38 -4.47
C ASP A 80 7.96 -14.48 -5.64
N GLN A 81 8.95 -14.06 -6.41
CA GLN A 81 8.74 -13.13 -7.49
C GLN A 81 8.60 -13.87 -8.80
N ARG A 82 7.39 -14.04 -9.24
CA ARG A 82 7.16 -14.71 -10.49
C ARG A 82 7.40 -13.72 -11.60
N GLU A 83 7.93 -14.24 -12.69
CA GLU A 83 8.28 -13.43 -13.77
C GLU A 83 7.19 -12.57 -14.30
N ASN A 84 6.00 -13.01 -14.36
CA ASN A 84 4.90 -12.24 -14.88
C ASN A 84 3.98 -11.65 -13.84
N ALA A 85 4.47 -11.54 -12.62
CA ALA A 85 3.64 -11.02 -11.54
C ALA A 85 3.47 -9.51 -11.67
N VAL A 86 2.34 -9.02 -11.24
CA VAL A 86 2.03 -7.61 -11.29
C VAL A 86 2.60 -6.93 -10.06
N TRP A 87 3.42 -5.91 -10.27
CA TRP A 87 3.98 -5.15 -9.17
C TRP A 87 3.09 -3.96 -8.85
N PRO A 88 2.90 -3.63 -7.57
CA PRO A 88 1.96 -2.57 -7.20
C PRO A 88 2.23 -1.23 -7.86
N HIS A 89 3.49 -0.87 -8.05
CA HIS A 89 3.80 0.43 -8.62
C HIS A 89 3.30 0.56 -10.04
N THR A 90 3.07 -0.55 -10.74
CA THR A 90 2.57 -0.49 -12.11
C THR A 90 1.08 -0.22 -12.15
N LEU A 91 0.41 -0.31 -11.00
CA LEU A 91 -1.02 -0.07 -10.94
C LEU A 91 -1.35 1.35 -10.52
N VAL A 92 -0.35 2.12 -10.15
CA VAL A 92 -0.57 3.49 -9.72
C VAL A 92 -0.81 4.34 -10.96
N LYS A 93 -1.93 5.04 -10.98
CA LYS A 93 -2.29 5.82 -12.15
C LYS A 93 -1.45 7.07 -12.22
N PRO A 94 -1.00 7.44 -13.41
CA PRO A 94 -0.18 8.64 -13.52
C PRO A 94 -1.04 9.86 -13.27
N LYS A 95 -0.42 10.94 -12.84
CA LYS A 95 -1.13 12.14 -12.61
C LYS A 95 -1.54 12.71 -13.91
N GLU A 96 -2.79 12.99 -14.06
CA GLU A 96 -3.23 13.46 -15.24
C GLU A 96 -2.86 14.77 -15.51
N SER A 97 -2.70 15.44 -14.57
CA SER A 97 -2.37 16.75 -14.75
C SER A 97 -1.23 17.00 -15.43
N LYS A 98 -0.63 16.32 -15.56
CA LYS A 98 0.41 16.57 -16.08
C LYS A 98 0.31 16.63 -17.23
N THR A 99 -0.12 16.69 -17.48
CA THR A 99 -0.18 16.76 -18.63
C THR A 99 -0.08 17.62 -18.99
#